data_10c77e198d9a8facd8f3eeb7ca2040ce
#
_entry.id   10c77e198d9a8facd8f3eeb7ca2040ce
#
_cell.length_a   1.000
_cell.length_b   1.000
_cell.length_c   1.000
_cell.angle_alpha   90.00
_cell.angle_beta   90.00
_cell.angle_gamma   90.00
#
_symmetry.space_group_name_H-M   'P 1'
#
loop_
_entity.id
_entity.type
_entity.pdbx_description
1 polymer ?
#
loop_
_entity_poly.entity_id
_entity_poly.type
_entity_poly.pdbx_seq_one_letter_code
_entity_poly.pdbx_strand_id
1 'polypeptide(L)'
;MRDISQLHPLLQEKLKQVRETCRERGFPIGIGECLRTVEEQNELYAQGRTKPGQIVTNAKGTSYSSMHQWGVAFDFYRDDGKGAYADGDGFFRRVGEVGKEYGLEWGGDWKSIVDKPHLQLPDWGSPPKTLKKEYKTPQKFMET
;
A
#
# COMPACT_ATOMS: atom_id res chain seq x y z
N MET A 1 0.31 1.73 -10.34
CA MET A 1 1.59 1.57 -11.06
C MET A 1 2.57 0.79 -10.16
N ARG A 2 3.30 -0.14 -10.74
CA ARG A 2 4.21 -1.02 -9.98
C ARG A 2 5.66 -0.56 -9.96
N ASP A 3 5.88 0.73 -10.10
CA ASP A 3 7.21 1.31 -10.16
C ASP A 3 7.66 1.77 -8.77
N ILE A 4 8.58 1.01 -8.17
CA ILE A 4 9.12 1.27 -6.84
C ILE A 4 9.82 2.63 -6.79
N SER A 5 10.43 3.07 -7.89
CA SER A 5 11.17 4.34 -7.94
C SER A 5 10.26 5.56 -7.77
N GLN A 6 8.94 5.41 -7.93
CA GLN A 6 7.98 6.49 -7.72
C GLN A 6 7.55 6.64 -6.25
N LEU A 7 7.95 5.72 -5.38
CA LEU A 7 7.65 5.82 -3.96
C LEU A 7 8.58 6.82 -3.26
N HIS A 8 8.13 7.35 -2.11
CA HIS A 8 8.96 8.18 -1.27
C HIS A 8 10.26 7.44 -0.91
N PRO A 9 11.42 8.12 -0.92
CA PRO A 9 12.72 7.46 -0.67
C PRO A 9 12.78 6.66 0.63
N LEU A 10 12.16 7.14 1.70
CA LEU A 10 12.10 6.40 2.97
C LEU A 10 11.35 5.09 2.80
N LEU A 11 10.25 5.09 2.04
CA LEU A 11 9.47 3.86 1.80
C LEU A 11 10.24 2.90 0.89
N GLN A 12 10.95 3.41 -0.11
CA GLN A 12 11.79 2.56 -0.96
C GLN A 12 12.79 1.76 -0.12
N GLU A 13 13.44 2.40 0.84
CA GLU A 13 14.41 1.74 1.71
C GLU A 13 13.74 0.69 2.59
N LYS A 14 12.60 1.01 3.22
CA LYS A 14 11.87 0.06 4.07
C LYS A 14 11.30 -1.11 3.26
N LEU A 15 10.81 -0.86 2.06
CA LEU A 15 10.33 -1.91 1.15
C LEU A 15 11.44 -2.91 0.86
N LYS A 16 12.64 -2.41 0.56
CA LYS A 16 13.81 -3.25 0.29
C LYS A 16 14.13 -4.12 1.50
N GLN A 17 14.13 -3.55 2.70
CA GLN A 17 14.39 -4.27 3.94
C GLN A 17 13.33 -5.36 4.21
N VAL A 18 12.05 -5.04 4.04
CA VAL A 18 10.95 -5.99 4.21
C VAL A 18 11.09 -7.14 3.21
N ARG A 19 11.31 -6.82 1.95
CA ARG A 19 11.43 -7.82 0.88
C ARG A 19 12.57 -8.78 1.14
N GLU A 20 13.73 -8.25 1.52
CA GLU A 20 14.92 -9.06 1.83
C GLU A 20 14.68 -9.96 3.03
N THR A 21 14.10 -9.42 4.12
CA THR A 21 13.81 -10.18 5.33
C THR A 21 12.80 -11.30 5.06
N CYS A 22 11.75 -11.01 4.31
CA CYS A 22 10.75 -12.03 3.93
C CYS A 22 11.40 -13.16 3.12
N ARG A 23 12.27 -12.81 2.17
CA ARG A 23 12.99 -13.79 1.37
C ARG A 23 13.87 -14.69 2.25
N GLU A 24 14.63 -14.10 3.16
CA GLU A 24 15.51 -14.83 4.07
C GLU A 24 14.74 -15.77 4.98
N ARG A 25 13.53 -15.39 5.39
CA ARG A 25 12.67 -16.20 6.26
C ARG A 25 11.85 -17.25 5.51
N GLY A 26 11.96 -17.32 4.18
CA GLY A 26 11.33 -18.36 3.37
C GLY A 26 9.92 -18.04 2.89
N PHE A 27 9.47 -16.77 2.96
CA PHE A 27 8.18 -16.35 2.40
C PHE A 27 8.35 -15.13 1.50
N PRO A 28 8.92 -15.32 0.29
CA PRO A 28 9.22 -14.22 -0.62
C PRO A 28 7.97 -13.50 -1.10
N ILE A 29 8.10 -12.18 -1.28
CA ILE A 29 7.02 -11.33 -1.78
C ILE A 29 7.38 -10.73 -3.12
N GLY A 30 6.35 -10.49 -3.95
CA GLY A 30 6.41 -9.62 -5.11
C GLY A 30 5.78 -8.28 -4.76
N ILE A 31 6.13 -7.24 -5.50
CA ILE A 31 5.60 -5.90 -5.26
C ILE A 31 4.50 -5.61 -6.26
N GLY A 32 3.34 -5.24 -5.74
CA GLY A 32 2.17 -4.87 -6.52
C GLY A 32 2.07 -3.37 -6.72
N GLU A 33 0.91 -2.79 -6.36
CA GLU A 33 0.65 -1.36 -6.53
C GLU A 33 1.59 -0.51 -5.70
N CYS A 34 2.15 0.54 -6.32
CA CYS A 34 3.00 1.53 -5.64
C CYS A 34 2.31 2.90 -5.70
N LEU A 35 2.80 3.82 -6.53
CA LEU A 35 2.15 5.12 -6.71
C LEU A 35 0.87 4.95 -7.53
N ARG A 36 -0.20 5.61 -7.12
CA ARG A 36 -1.50 5.57 -7.80
C ARG A 36 -1.90 6.96 -8.25
N THR A 37 -2.32 7.08 -9.51
CA THR A 37 -2.81 8.34 -10.07
C THR A 37 -4.24 8.63 -9.63
N VAL A 38 -4.70 9.87 -9.87
CA VAL A 38 -6.09 10.27 -9.63
C VAL A 38 -7.03 9.37 -10.44
N GLU A 39 -6.70 9.12 -11.71
CA GLU A 39 -7.50 8.30 -12.61
C GLU A 39 -7.60 6.86 -12.12
N GLU A 40 -6.49 6.27 -11.71
CA GLU A 40 -6.46 4.91 -11.17
C GLU A 40 -7.29 4.81 -9.90
N GLN A 41 -7.20 5.80 -9.01
CA GLN A 41 -7.98 5.83 -7.78
C GLN A 41 -9.48 5.97 -8.07
N ASN A 42 -9.85 6.79 -9.06
CA ASN A 42 -11.23 6.94 -9.48
C ASN A 42 -11.82 5.64 -10.03
N GLU A 43 -11.04 4.87 -10.77
CA GLU A 43 -11.47 3.55 -11.25
C GLU A 43 -11.78 2.60 -10.10
N LEU A 44 -10.91 2.57 -9.08
CA LEU A 44 -11.13 1.74 -7.90
C LEU A 44 -12.36 2.20 -7.11
N TYR A 45 -12.56 3.51 -6.97
CA TYR A 45 -13.73 4.06 -6.29
C TYR A 45 -15.03 3.70 -7.00
N ALA A 46 -15.02 3.68 -8.33
CA ALA A 46 -16.18 3.33 -9.15
C ALA A 46 -16.60 1.88 -8.98
N GLN A 47 -15.66 0.99 -8.66
CA GLN A 47 -15.94 -0.43 -8.48
C GLN A 47 -16.92 -0.65 -7.32
N GLY A 48 -18.00 -1.36 -7.59
CA GLY A 48 -19.08 -1.59 -6.64
C GLY A 48 -20.07 -0.44 -6.53
N ARG A 49 -19.88 0.65 -7.29
CA ARG A 49 -20.78 1.83 -7.32
C ARG A 49 -21.34 2.04 -8.73
N THR A 50 -20.52 2.54 -9.66
CA THR A 50 -20.90 2.73 -11.06
C THR A 50 -20.40 1.61 -11.97
N LYS A 51 -19.50 0.76 -11.48
CA LYS A 51 -18.96 -0.40 -12.18
C LYS A 51 -19.19 -1.68 -11.36
N PRO A 52 -19.26 -2.87 -12.01
CA PRO A 52 -19.43 -4.12 -11.27
C PRO A 52 -18.28 -4.40 -10.31
N GLY A 53 -18.54 -5.21 -9.29
CA GLY A 53 -17.56 -5.66 -8.33
C GLY A 53 -17.91 -5.25 -6.91
N GLN A 54 -17.02 -5.61 -5.99
CA GLN A 54 -17.17 -5.26 -4.58
C GLN A 54 -16.44 -3.94 -4.30
N ILE A 55 -16.95 -3.17 -3.32
CA ILE A 55 -16.30 -1.94 -2.89
C ILE A 55 -14.95 -2.28 -2.26
N VAL A 56 -13.88 -1.68 -2.79
CA VAL A 56 -12.51 -1.89 -2.30
C VAL A 56 -11.91 -0.65 -1.66
N THR A 57 -12.52 0.52 -1.86
CA THR A 57 -12.06 1.78 -1.28
C THR A 57 -13.20 2.75 -1.09
N ASN A 58 -13.07 3.64 -0.09
CA ASN A 58 -13.98 4.77 0.13
C ASN A 58 -13.36 6.09 -0.32
N ALA A 59 -12.18 6.06 -0.93
CA ALA A 59 -11.44 7.25 -1.33
C ALA A 59 -11.57 7.53 -2.83
N LYS A 60 -12.08 8.71 -3.19
CA LYS A 60 -12.11 9.22 -4.57
C LYS A 60 -10.71 9.71 -4.96
N GLY A 61 -10.36 9.62 -6.25
CA GLY A 61 -9.08 10.10 -6.75
C GLY A 61 -8.84 11.59 -6.47
N THR A 62 -9.87 12.41 -6.67
CA THR A 62 -9.78 13.87 -6.47
C THR A 62 -9.67 14.28 -5.00
N SER A 63 -9.94 13.37 -4.07
CA SER A 63 -9.84 13.66 -2.63
C SER A 63 -8.41 13.51 -2.09
N TYR A 64 -7.51 12.88 -2.85
CA TYR A 64 -6.15 12.53 -2.42
C TYR A 64 -6.12 11.82 -1.07
N SER A 65 -7.11 10.98 -0.81
CA SER A 65 -7.28 10.32 0.51
C SER A 65 -6.69 8.92 0.57
N SER A 66 -6.15 8.41 -0.54
CA SER A 66 -5.43 7.13 -0.55
C SER A 66 -3.95 7.35 -0.34
N MET A 67 -3.35 6.60 0.58
CA MET A 67 -1.90 6.67 0.83
C MET A 67 -1.08 6.32 -0.42
N HIS A 68 -1.61 5.47 -1.30
CA HIS A 68 -0.96 5.15 -2.58
C HIS A 68 -0.78 6.37 -3.47
N GLN A 69 -1.68 7.36 -3.38
CA GLN A 69 -1.57 8.58 -4.20
C GLN A 69 -0.42 9.47 -3.74
N TRP A 70 0.05 9.31 -2.52
CA TRP A 70 1.16 10.09 -1.94
C TRP A 70 2.50 9.38 -2.05
N GLY A 71 2.54 8.17 -2.59
CA GLY A 71 3.78 7.40 -2.70
C GLY A 71 4.29 6.89 -1.36
N VAL A 72 3.43 6.76 -0.36
CA VAL A 72 3.80 6.30 0.99
C VAL A 72 3.18 4.95 1.35
N ALA A 73 2.65 4.23 0.37
CA ALA A 73 2.09 2.90 0.53
C ALA A 73 2.44 2.02 -0.66
N PHE A 74 2.54 0.72 -0.42
CA PHE A 74 2.67 -0.26 -1.50
C PHE A 74 1.91 -1.52 -1.14
N ASP A 75 1.53 -2.27 -2.18
CA ASP A 75 0.92 -3.58 -2.04
C ASP A 75 1.95 -4.65 -2.37
N PHE A 76 1.76 -5.84 -1.79
CA PHE A 76 2.62 -6.99 -2.04
C PHE A 76 1.76 -8.22 -2.31
N TYR A 77 2.38 -9.23 -2.88
CA TYR A 77 1.72 -10.52 -3.12
C TYR A 77 2.69 -11.66 -2.83
N ARG A 78 2.15 -12.86 -2.73
CA ARG A 78 2.93 -14.07 -2.47
C ARG A 78 3.67 -14.49 -3.73
N ASP A 79 4.97 -14.72 -3.63
CA ASP A 79 5.82 -15.03 -4.78
C ASP A 79 6.60 -16.34 -4.59
N ASP A 80 5.90 -17.40 -4.17
CA ASP A 80 6.49 -18.73 -3.97
C ASP A 80 5.80 -19.83 -4.80
N GLY A 81 4.98 -19.44 -5.78
CA GLY A 81 4.30 -20.38 -6.67
C GLY A 81 3.03 -20.99 -6.10
N LYS A 82 2.63 -20.63 -4.87
CA LYS A 82 1.42 -21.18 -4.22
C LYS A 82 0.15 -20.37 -4.49
N GLY A 83 0.25 -19.34 -5.32
CA GLY A 83 -0.85 -18.42 -5.61
C GLY A 83 -0.62 -17.06 -4.98
N ALA A 84 -0.78 -15.99 -5.77
CA ALA A 84 -0.43 -14.62 -5.36
C ALA A 84 -1.13 -14.17 -4.07
N TYR A 85 -2.32 -14.65 -3.80
CA TYR A 85 -3.12 -14.26 -2.64
C TYR A 85 -3.50 -15.45 -1.74
N ALA A 86 -2.82 -16.59 -1.88
CA ALA A 86 -3.04 -17.74 -1.02
C ALA A 86 -2.59 -17.43 0.41
N ASP A 87 -3.48 -17.62 1.39
CA ASP A 87 -3.26 -17.18 2.78
C ASP A 87 -3.58 -18.27 3.82
N GLY A 88 -3.75 -19.52 3.38
CA GLY A 88 -4.10 -20.62 4.29
C GLY A 88 -3.06 -20.91 5.36
N ASP A 89 -1.81 -20.51 5.14
CA ASP A 89 -0.69 -20.67 6.08
C ASP A 89 -0.33 -19.38 6.83
N GLY A 90 -1.16 -18.33 6.73
CA GLY A 90 -0.92 -17.06 7.40
C GLY A 90 0.15 -16.20 6.73
N PHE A 91 0.36 -16.36 5.44
CA PHE A 91 1.38 -15.63 4.67
C PHE A 91 1.31 -14.12 4.88
N PHE A 92 0.12 -13.52 4.70
CA PHE A 92 -0.01 -12.07 4.76
C PHE A 92 0.25 -11.52 6.17
N ARG A 93 -0.15 -12.24 7.20
CA ARG A 93 0.19 -11.87 8.58
C ARG A 93 1.69 -11.89 8.82
N ARG A 94 2.38 -12.91 8.32
CA ARG A 94 3.84 -13.01 8.47
C ARG A 94 4.54 -11.82 7.83
N VAL A 95 4.14 -11.45 6.63
CA VAL A 95 4.69 -10.27 5.96
C VAL A 95 4.32 -8.99 6.70
N GLY A 96 3.08 -8.88 7.15
CA GLY A 96 2.61 -7.74 7.95
C GLY A 96 3.45 -7.54 9.20
N GLU A 97 3.79 -8.62 9.91
CA GLU A 97 4.64 -8.55 11.09
C GLU A 97 6.06 -8.07 10.75
N VAL A 98 6.62 -8.53 9.62
CA VAL A 98 7.92 -8.03 9.13
C VAL A 98 7.83 -6.53 8.84
N GLY A 99 6.77 -6.08 8.17
CA GLY A 99 6.55 -4.65 7.91
C GLY A 99 6.55 -3.84 9.18
N LYS A 100 5.89 -4.32 10.23
CA LYS A 100 5.87 -3.65 11.54
C LYS A 100 7.24 -3.60 12.20
N GLU A 101 8.07 -4.63 12.01
CA GLU A 101 9.45 -4.62 12.52
C GLU A 101 10.25 -3.45 11.94
N TYR A 102 9.95 -3.03 10.72
CA TYR A 102 10.60 -1.90 10.05
C TYR A 102 9.81 -0.59 10.17
N GLY A 103 8.81 -0.56 11.04
CA GLY A 103 8.06 0.65 11.34
C GLY A 103 6.95 0.99 10.35
N LEU A 104 6.49 0.01 9.56
CA LEU A 104 5.35 0.19 8.67
C LEU A 104 4.04 -0.18 9.34
N GLU A 105 2.95 0.41 8.88
CA GLU A 105 1.59 0.04 9.26
C GLU A 105 1.05 -0.99 8.29
N TRP A 106 0.39 -2.04 8.79
CA TRP A 106 -0.15 -3.12 7.97
C TRP A 106 -1.68 -3.00 7.85
N GLY A 107 -2.19 -3.05 6.63
CA GLY A 107 -3.63 -2.95 6.36
C GLY A 107 -4.44 -4.14 6.87
N GLY A 108 -3.80 -5.25 7.17
CA GLY A 108 -4.47 -6.41 7.78
C GLY A 108 -4.94 -6.17 9.21
N ASP A 109 -4.42 -5.15 9.88
CA ASP A 109 -4.84 -4.78 11.23
C ASP A 109 -6.06 -3.83 11.23
N TRP A 110 -6.48 -3.34 10.07
CA TRP A 110 -7.59 -2.40 9.99
C TRP A 110 -8.92 -3.09 10.31
N LYS A 111 -9.80 -2.37 10.99
CA LYS A 111 -11.12 -2.87 11.37
C LYS A 111 -12.17 -2.69 10.27
N SER A 112 -11.99 -1.67 9.42
CA SER A 112 -12.87 -1.37 8.28
C SER A 112 -12.05 -1.47 7.00
N ILE A 113 -12.60 -2.13 6.00
CA ILE A 113 -11.91 -2.40 4.73
C ILE A 113 -10.50 -2.94 5.00
N VAL A 114 -10.45 -4.14 5.58
CA VAL A 114 -9.19 -4.86 5.83
C VAL A 114 -8.45 -5.06 4.51
N ASP A 115 -7.17 -4.69 4.48
CA ASP A 115 -6.35 -4.75 3.27
C ASP A 115 -5.04 -5.46 3.57
N LYS A 116 -5.07 -6.78 3.55
CA LYS A 116 -3.92 -7.63 3.90
C LYS A 116 -2.69 -7.44 3.02
N PRO A 117 -2.80 -7.19 1.69
CA PRO A 117 -1.64 -6.95 0.85
C PRO A 117 -0.99 -5.57 0.99
N HIS A 118 -1.35 -4.77 1.98
CA HIS A 118 -1.01 -3.36 2.07
C HIS A 118 -0.08 -3.02 3.22
N LEU A 119 1.00 -2.31 2.93
CA LEU A 119 1.93 -1.72 3.91
C LEU A 119 2.13 -0.25 3.60
N GLN A 120 2.25 0.59 4.65
CA GLN A 120 2.40 2.03 4.47
C GLN A 120 3.24 2.67 5.56
N LEU A 121 3.81 3.85 5.26
CA LEU A 121 4.49 4.70 6.25
C LEU A 121 3.43 5.35 7.15
N PRO A 122 3.59 5.27 8.49
CA PRO A 122 2.68 5.95 9.42
C PRO A 122 3.05 7.40 9.70
N ASP A 123 4.18 7.88 9.18
CA ASP A 123 4.82 9.14 9.55
C ASP A 123 3.92 10.37 9.40
N TRP A 124 3.00 10.35 8.44
CA TRP A 124 2.07 11.46 8.18
C TRP A 124 0.62 11.15 8.55
N GLY A 125 0.40 10.07 9.30
CA GLY A 125 -0.94 9.66 9.71
C GLY A 125 -1.70 8.84 8.66
N SER A 126 -2.87 8.35 9.03
CA SER A 126 -3.76 7.58 8.16
C SER A 126 -5.20 7.84 8.62
N PRO A 127 -6.08 8.40 7.78
CA PRO A 127 -5.87 8.86 6.40
C PRO A 127 -4.88 10.03 6.29
N PRO A 128 -4.46 10.42 5.08
CA PRO A 128 -3.37 11.38 4.90
C PRO A 128 -3.76 12.84 5.16
N LYS A 129 -4.23 13.13 6.35
CA LYS A 129 -4.67 14.49 6.74
C LYS A 129 -3.52 15.48 6.79
N THR A 130 -2.40 15.09 7.38
CA THR A 130 -1.22 15.93 7.50
C THR A 130 -0.63 16.24 6.13
N LEU A 131 -0.52 15.23 5.27
CA LEU A 131 -0.04 15.42 3.90
C LEU A 131 -0.90 16.43 3.14
N LYS A 132 -2.22 16.27 3.22
CA LYS A 132 -3.16 17.17 2.54
C LYS A 132 -3.08 18.60 3.08
N LYS A 133 -2.93 18.75 4.38
CA LYS A 133 -2.82 20.06 5.03
C LYS A 133 -1.53 20.78 4.64
N GLU A 134 -0.40 20.08 4.67
CA GLU A 134 0.92 20.68 4.48
C GLU A 134 1.30 20.85 3.00
N TYR A 135 0.98 19.87 2.16
CA TYR A 135 1.47 19.85 0.78
C TYR A 135 0.38 20.08 -0.26
N LYS A 136 -0.89 19.96 0.09
CA LYS A 136 -2.08 20.13 -0.76
C LYS A 136 -2.21 19.05 -1.83
N THR A 137 -1.14 18.72 -2.57
CA THR A 137 -1.17 17.71 -3.63
C THR A 137 0.02 16.76 -3.48
N PRO A 138 -0.13 15.50 -3.95
CA PRO A 138 0.99 14.55 -3.98
C PRO A 138 2.19 15.08 -4.78
N GLN A 139 1.95 15.83 -5.84
CA GLN A 139 3.02 16.40 -6.66
C GLN A 139 3.93 17.30 -5.82
N LYS A 140 3.35 18.20 -5.03
CA LYS A 140 4.13 19.09 -4.16
C LYS A 140 4.90 18.32 -3.09
N PHE A 141 4.29 17.29 -2.51
CA PHE A 141 4.95 16.44 -1.54
C PHE A 141 6.18 15.75 -2.15
N MET A 142 6.04 15.20 -3.35
CA MET A 142 7.13 14.48 -4.02
C MET A 142 8.28 15.39 -4.46
N GLU A 143 8.07 16.70 -4.51
CA GLU A 143 9.11 17.69 -4.84
C GLU A 143 10.00 18.04 -3.64
N THR A 144 9.67 17.58 -2.44
CA THR A 144 10.43 17.93 -1.22
C THR A 144 11.66 17.04 -0.95
#